data_d1286fbd4064417f5b60ce82957b3d6a
#
_entry.id   d1286fbd4064417f5b60ce82957b3d6a
#
_cell.length_a   1.000
_cell.length_b   1.000
_cell.length_c   1.000
_cell.angle_alpha   90.00
_cell.angle_beta   90.00
_cell.angle_gamma   90.00
#
_symmetry.space_group_name_H-M   'P 1'
#
loop_
_entity.id
_entity.type
_entity.pdbx_description
1 polymer ?
#
loop_
_entity_poly.entity_id
_entity_poly.type
_entity_poly.pdbx_seq_one_letter_code
_entity_poly.pdbx_strand_id
1 'polypeptide(L)'
;MIVIIKAAFFTAIQLLLYLNISYLLYLGFFPERELFWGRIITYQAYVQMFSSLMPLPGAMGAAELGYAGFFNKIFGDYTGAATLLWRIFTVYMPILVGIVHLLTLKRKGIDVPGKTEFSETLGTEKEA
;
A
#
# COMPACT_ATOMS: atom_id res chain seq x y z
N MET A 1 -8.70 23.53 10.51
CA MET A 1 -9.90 22.70 10.37
C MET A 1 -10.11 22.18 8.94
N ILE A 2 -10.14 23.04 7.93
CA ILE A 2 -10.36 22.67 6.51
C ILE A 2 -9.28 21.68 5.99
N VAL A 3 -8.01 21.82 6.38
CA VAL A 3 -6.92 20.93 5.96
C VAL A 3 -7.12 19.52 6.51
N ILE A 4 -7.55 19.39 7.75
CA ILE A 4 -7.79 18.09 8.40
C ILE A 4 -8.96 17.36 7.72
N ILE A 5 -10.03 18.07 7.37
CA ILE A 5 -11.18 17.51 6.67
C ILE A 5 -10.79 17.04 5.27
N LYS A 6 -10.00 17.82 4.53
CA LYS A 6 -9.48 17.42 3.22
C LYS A 6 -8.58 16.19 3.34
N ALA A 7 -7.65 16.17 4.30
CA ALA A 7 -6.78 15.04 4.53
C ALA A 7 -7.58 13.76 4.87
N ALA A 8 -8.56 13.86 5.77
CA ALA A 8 -9.43 12.74 6.13
C ALA A 8 -10.22 12.22 4.92
N PHE A 9 -10.73 13.11 4.08
CA PHE A 9 -11.46 12.73 2.86
C PHE A 9 -10.56 11.98 1.86
N PHE A 10 -9.35 12.49 1.61
CA PHE A 10 -8.39 11.80 0.74
C PHE A 10 -7.97 10.45 1.30
N THR A 11 -7.73 10.35 2.61
CA THR A 11 -7.39 9.09 3.27
C THR A 11 -8.54 8.07 3.16
N ALA A 12 -9.78 8.50 3.32
CA ALA A 12 -10.95 7.64 3.16
C ALA A 12 -11.07 7.10 1.73
N ILE A 13 -10.88 7.94 0.71
CA ILE A 13 -10.86 7.51 -0.69
C ILE A 13 -9.72 6.52 -0.94
N GLN A 14 -8.52 6.81 -0.45
CA GLN A 14 -7.36 5.92 -0.58
C GLN A 14 -7.63 4.55 0.04
N LEU A 15 -8.23 4.51 1.23
CA LEU A 15 -8.59 3.27 1.90
C LEU A 15 -9.64 2.47 1.10
N LEU A 16 -10.65 3.14 0.58
CA LEU A 16 -11.67 2.50 -0.26
C LEU A 16 -11.05 1.90 -1.53
N LEU A 17 -10.19 2.63 -2.21
CA LEU A 17 -9.48 2.14 -3.40
C LEU A 17 -8.61 0.93 -3.05
N TYR A 18 -7.86 1.00 -1.94
CA TYR A 18 -7.03 -0.10 -1.46
C TYR A 18 -7.85 -1.38 -1.20
N LEU A 19 -8.99 -1.26 -0.53
CA LEU A 19 -9.87 -2.40 -0.26
C LEU A 19 -10.46 -2.99 -1.54
N ASN A 20 -10.67 -2.19 -2.58
CA ASN A 20 -11.21 -2.65 -3.86
C ASN A 20 -10.19 -3.34 -4.77
N ILE A 21 -8.88 -3.23 -4.51
CA ILE A 21 -7.84 -3.89 -5.34
C ILE A 21 -8.09 -5.40 -5.41
N SER A 22 -8.37 -6.05 -4.29
CA SER A 22 -8.62 -7.49 -4.23
C SER A 22 -9.90 -7.90 -4.99
N TYR A 23 -10.89 -7.03 -5.02
CA TYR A 23 -12.10 -7.26 -5.81
C TYR A 23 -11.83 -7.17 -7.31
N LEU A 24 -11.04 -6.19 -7.74
CA LEU A 24 -10.63 -6.06 -9.13
C LEU A 24 -9.78 -7.26 -9.59
N LEU A 25 -8.87 -7.74 -8.74
CA LEU A 25 -8.12 -8.96 -9.01
C LEU A 25 -9.04 -10.17 -9.15
N TYR A 26 -10.02 -10.29 -8.26
CA TYR A 26 -11.01 -11.38 -8.36
C TYR A 26 -11.76 -11.37 -9.68
N LEU A 27 -12.24 -10.21 -10.13
CA LEU A 27 -12.90 -10.06 -11.43
C LEU A 27 -11.99 -10.42 -12.61
N GLY A 28 -10.69 -10.10 -12.48
CA GLY A 28 -9.70 -10.46 -13.51
C GLY A 28 -9.47 -11.96 -13.65
N PHE A 29 -9.51 -12.71 -12.54
CA PHE A 29 -9.35 -14.17 -12.55
C PHE A 29 -10.64 -14.94 -12.86
N PHE A 30 -11.78 -14.42 -12.40
CA PHE A 30 -13.07 -15.12 -12.46
C PHE A 30 -14.21 -14.19 -12.95
N PRO A 31 -14.18 -13.77 -14.22
CA PRO A 31 -15.16 -12.80 -14.73
C PRO A 31 -16.60 -13.32 -14.73
N GLU A 32 -16.80 -14.63 -14.76
CA GLU A 32 -18.13 -15.26 -14.80
C GLU A 32 -18.68 -15.64 -13.42
N ARG A 33 -17.89 -15.50 -12.35
CA ARG A 33 -18.33 -15.85 -11.00
C ARG A 33 -18.82 -14.63 -10.24
N GLU A 34 -20.07 -14.64 -9.87
CA GLU A 34 -20.63 -13.65 -8.95
C GLU A 34 -20.24 -13.99 -7.51
N LEU A 35 -19.23 -13.28 -6.98
CA LEU A 35 -18.96 -13.29 -5.55
C LEU A 35 -19.43 -11.98 -4.94
N PHE A 36 -20.08 -12.08 -3.78
CA PHE A 36 -20.57 -10.90 -3.06
C PHE A 36 -19.41 -9.97 -2.69
N TRP A 37 -19.41 -8.76 -3.25
CA TRP A 37 -18.38 -7.73 -3.06
C TRP A 37 -18.00 -7.53 -1.60
N GLY A 38 -18.98 -7.48 -0.69
CA GLY A 38 -18.75 -7.32 0.74
C GLY A 38 -17.89 -8.43 1.36
N ARG A 39 -17.95 -9.67 0.83
CA ARG A 39 -17.12 -10.78 1.33
C ARG A 39 -15.65 -10.54 1.04
N ILE A 40 -15.32 -10.09 -0.17
CA ILE A 40 -13.93 -9.79 -0.57
C ILE A 40 -13.37 -8.64 0.26
N ILE A 41 -14.15 -7.57 0.45
CA ILE A 41 -13.75 -6.44 1.28
C ILE A 41 -13.53 -6.85 2.74
N THR A 42 -14.38 -7.71 3.28
CA THR A 42 -14.20 -8.23 4.65
C THR A 42 -12.90 -9.00 4.78
N TYR A 43 -12.58 -9.89 3.83
CA TYR A 43 -11.29 -10.60 3.86
C TYR A 43 -10.10 -9.66 3.71
N GLN A 44 -10.21 -8.64 2.86
CA GLN A 44 -9.16 -7.62 2.72
C GLN A 44 -8.96 -6.84 4.02
N ALA A 45 -10.04 -6.51 4.73
CA ALA A 45 -9.95 -5.85 6.04
C ALA A 45 -9.26 -6.75 7.08
N TYR A 46 -9.53 -8.06 7.09
CA TYR A 46 -8.82 -9.01 7.95
C TYR A 46 -7.33 -9.11 7.62
N VAL A 47 -6.95 -9.13 6.34
CA VAL A 47 -5.55 -9.08 5.91
C VAL A 47 -4.87 -7.83 6.45
N GLN A 48 -5.52 -6.68 6.33
CA GLN A 48 -4.99 -5.41 6.82
C GLN A 48 -4.83 -5.42 8.34
N MET A 49 -5.83 -5.90 9.07
CA MET A 49 -5.78 -6.03 10.53
C MET A 49 -4.66 -6.99 10.96
N PHE A 50 -4.55 -8.15 10.32
CA PHE A 50 -3.50 -9.13 10.59
C PHE A 50 -2.11 -8.55 10.34
N SER A 51 -1.92 -7.86 9.22
CA SER A 51 -0.65 -7.20 8.87
C SER A 51 -0.25 -6.11 9.87
N SER A 52 -1.24 -5.39 10.42
CA SER A 52 -0.99 -4.32 11.41
C SER A 52 -0.57 -4.86 12.78
N LEU A 53 -0.93 -6.09 13.12
CA LEU A 53 -0.53 -6.74 14.37
C LEU A 53 0.92 -7.25 14.36
N MET A 54 1.51 -7.42 13.17
CA MET A 54 2.88 -7.92 13.04
C MET A 54 3.88 -6.75 13.06
N PRO A 55 4.79 -6.68 14.04
CA PRO A 55 5.77 -5.60 14.17
C PRO A 55 6.98 -5.79 13.24
N LEU A 56 6.74 -6.17 11.99
CA LEU A 56 7.76 -6.33 10.98
C LEU A 56 7.84 -5.07 10.09
N PRO A 57 9.04 -4.59 9.77
CA PRO A 57 9.19 -3.43 8.89
C PRO A 57 8.57 -3.73 7.53
N GLY A 58 7.55 -2.94 7.15
CA GLY A 58 6.78 -3.12 5.92
C GLY A 58 5.83 -4.31 5.92
N ALA A 59 5.59 -4.96 7.09
CA ALA A 59 4.76 -6.17 7.24
C ALA A 59 5.10 -7.27 6.20
N MET A 60 6.37 -7.32 5.77
CA MET A 60 6.85 -8.29 4.79
C MET A 60 6.66 -9.72 5.33
N GLY A 61 6.06 -10.58 4.51
CA GLY A 61 5.72 -11.95 4.87
C GLY A 61 4.38 -12.08 5.59
N ALA A 62 4.09 -11.28 6.60
CA ALA A 62 2.83 -11.36 7.34
C ALA A 62 1.61 -10.99 6.47
N ALA A 63 1.71 -9.91 5.68
CA ALA A 63 0.66 -9.52 4.75
C ALA A 63 0.41 -10.58 3.67
N GLU A 64 1.47 -11.22 3.17
CA GLU A 64 1.39 -12.30 2.17
C GLU A 64 0.77 -13.56 2.74
N LEU A 65 1.21 -13.97 3.94
CA LEU A 65 0.64 -15.12 4.64
C LEU A 65 -0.83 -14.87 4.99
N GLY A 66 -1.16 -13.66 5.44
CA GLY A 66 -2.53 -13.25 5.70
C GLY A 66 -3.37 -13.26 4.43
N TYR A 67 -2.88 -12.66 3.35
CA TYR A 67 -3.59 -12.66 2.07
C TYR A 67 -3.80 -14.09 1.55
N ALA A 68 -2.73 -14.88 1.48
CA ALA A 68 -2.82 -16.27 1.03
C ALA A 68 -3.76 -17.09 1.92
N GLY A 69 -3.70 -16.94 3.25
CA GLY A 69 -4.55 -17.68 4.18
C GLY A 69 -6.03 -17.34 4.05
N PHE A 70 -6.39 -16.06 3.98
CA PHE A 70 -7.79 -15.63 3.89
C PHE A 70 -8.37 -15.83 2.49
N PHE A 71 -7.58 -15.61 1.45
CA PHE A 71 -8.05 -15.67 0.07
C PHE A 71 -7.90 -17.03 -0.61
N ASN A 72 -7.22 -18.02 0.01
CA ASN A 72 -7.05 -19.36 -0.55
C ASN A 72 -8.37 -20.02 -0.93
N LYS A 73 -9.42 -19.86 -0.14
CA LYS A 73 -10.76 -20.40 -0.42
C LYS A 73 -11.45 -19.73 -1.62
N ILE A 74 -11.00 -18.55 -2.01
CA ILE A 74 -11.58 -17.76 -3.11
C ILE A 74 -10.80 -18.02 -4.40
N PHE A 75 -9.48 -17.90 -4.36
CA PHE A 75 -8.61 -18.02 -5.52
C PHE A 75 -8.12 -19.46 -5.78
N GLY A 76 -8.14 -20.36 -4.77
CA GLY A 76 -7.69 -21.74 -4.92
C GLY A 76 -6.25 -21.81 -5.42
N ASP A 77 -6.03 -22.50 -6.54
CA ASP A 77 -4.71 -22.68 -7.16
C ASP A 77 -4.06 -21.36 -7.63
N TYR A 78 -4.87 -20.32 -7.87
CA TYR A 78 -4.40 -19.00 -8.30
C TYR A 78 -4.03 -18.07 -7.13
N THR A 79 -4.10 -18.54 -5.88
CA THR A 79 -3.82 -17.72 -4.69
C THR A 79 -2.42 -17.11 -4.72
N GLY A 80 -1.41 -17.86 -5.16
CA GLY A 80 -0.04 -17.37 -5.28
C GLY A 80 0.08 -16.22 -6.29
N ALA A 81 -0.50 -16.38 -7.47
CA ALA A 81 -0.53 -15.35 -8.51
C ALA A 81 -1.31 -14.12 -8.06
N ALA A 82 -2.45 -14.32 -7.40
CA ALA A 82 -3.26 -13.23 -6.86
C ALA A 82 -2.51 -12.45 -5.77
N THR A 83 -1.77 -13.13 -4.89
CA THR A 83 -0.93 -12.51 -3.86
C THR A 83 0.18 -11.67 -4.47
N LEU A 84 0.87 -12.16 -5.50
CA LEU A 84 1.91 -11.41 -6.21
C LEU A 84 1.35 -10.16 -6.91
N LEU A 85 0.24 -10.29 -7.63
CA LEU A 85 -0.41 -9.16 -8.28
C LEU A 85 -0.90 -8.13 -7.26
N TRP A 86 -1.49 -8.59 -6.16
CA TRP A 86 -1.89 -7.72 -5.07
C TRP A 86 -0.70 -6.92 -4.51
N ARG A 87 0.47 -7.56 -4.33
CA ARG A 87 1.71 -6.89 -3.93
C ARG A 87 2.19 -5.86 -4.96
N ILE A 88 2.14 -6.19 -6.23
CA ILE A 88 2.51 -5.25 -7.30
C ILE A 88 1.69 -3.97 -7.18
N PHE A 89 0.37 -4.08 -7.03
CA PHE A 89 -0.50 -2.92 -6.96
C PHE A 89 -0.41 -2.17 -5.62
N THR A 90 -0.23 -2.87 -4.50
CA THR A 90 -0.27 -2.23 -3.17
C THR A 90 1.07 -1.71 -2.70
N VAL A 91 2.19 -2.27 -3.14
CA VAL A 91 3.53 -1.92 -2.69
C VAL A 91 4.35 -1.31 -3.82
N TYR A 92 4.51 -2.01 -4.93
CA TYR A 92 5.44 -1.56 -5.98
C TYR A 92 4.92 -0.36 -6.75
N MET A 93 3.63 -0.28 -7.06
CA MET A 93 3.07 0.88 -7.77
C MET A 93 3.20 2.18 -6.98
N PRO A 94 2.85 2.28 -5.69
CA PRO A 94 3.10 3.48 -4.91
C PRO A 94 4.58 3.87 -4.81
N ILE A 95 5.49 2.90 -4.70
CA ILE A 95 6.95 3.16 -4.71
C ILE A 95 7.38 3.76 -6.03
N LEU A 96 6.96 3.20 -7.16
CA LEU A 96 7.29 3.73 -8.49
C LEU A 96 6.76 5.16 -8.67
N VAL A 97 5.52 5.41 -8.29
CA VAL A 97 4.93 6.77 -8.33
C VAL A 97 5.72 7.73 -7.45
N GLY A 98 6.12 7.31 -6.24
CA GLY A 98 6.95 8.10 -5.33
C GLY A 98 8.32 8.44 -5.95
N ILE A 99 8.99 7.47 -6.55
CA ILE A 99 10.29 7.67 -7.22
C ILE A 99 10.15 8.66 -8.39
N VAL A 100 9.16 8.46 -9.25
CA VAL A 100 8.90 9.37 -10.39
C VAL A 100 8.61 10.79 -9.91
N HIS A 101 7.83 10.93 -8.83
CA HIS A 101 7.53 12.22 -8.23
C HIS A 101 8.79 12.92 -7.70
N LEU A 102 9.64 12.21 -6.96
CA LEU A 102 10.91 12.73 -6.45
C LEU A 102 11.87 13.15 -7.57
N LEU A 103 11.98 12.34 -8.62
CA LEU A 103 12.80 12.68 -9.79
C LEU A 103 12.28 13.93 -10.52
N THR A 104 10.97 14.10 -10.58
CA THR A 104 10.33 15.28 -11.20
C THR A 104 10.58 16.54 -10.36
N LEU A 105 10.50 16.44 -9.03
CA LEU A 105 10.82 17.56 -8.12
C LEU A 105 12.30 17.96 -8.25
N LYS A 106 13.21 16.99 -8.29
CA LYS A 106 14.64 17.25 -8.48
C LYS A 106 14.93 17.96 -9.80
N ARG A 107 14.22 17.60 -10.88
CA ARG A 107 14.35 18.26 -12.20
C ARG A 107 13.86 19.71 -12.17
N LYS A 108 12.88 20.04 -11.32
CA LYS A 108 12.33 21.41 -11.17
C LYS A 108 13.16 22.28 -10.20
N GLY A 109 14.29 21.78 -9.68
CA GLY A 109 15.15 22.54 -8.76
C GLY A 109 14.50 22.82 -7.40
N ILE A 110 13.46 22.08 -7.04
CA ILE A 110 12.81 22.18 -5.74
C ILE A 110 13.61 21.28 -4.78
N ASP A 111 14.31 21.88 -3.82
CA ASP A 111 15.01 21.13 -2.78
C ASP A 111 14.03 20.25 -1.99
N VAL A 112 14.38 18.97 -1.87
CA VAL A 112 13.58 18.00 -1.10
C VAL A 112 13.67 18.42 0.37
N PRO A 113 12.54 18.63 1.07
CA PRO A 113 12.54 18.92 2.51
C PRO A 113 13.28 17.80 3.26
N GLY A 114 14.30 18.17 4.05
CA GLY A 114 15.11 17.21 4.81
C GLY A 114 16.60 17.21 4.47
N LYS A 115 17.03 17.79 3.33
CA LYS A 115 18.45 17.85 3.00
C LYS A 115 19.18 18.93 3.78
N THR A 116 18.51 20.00 4.12
CA THR A 116 19.02 21.10 4.95
C THR A 116 19.19 20.71 6.42
N GLU A 117 18.24 20.00 7.00
CA GLU A 117 18.33 19.54 8.40
C GLU A 117 19.46 18.52 8.61
N PHE A 118 19.66 17.60 7.64
CA PHE A 118 20.72 16.60 7.74
C PHE A 118 22.12 17.20 7.57
N SER A 119 22.28 18.25 6.74
CA SER A 119 23.56 18.94 6.59
C SER A 119 23.90 19.84 7.78
N GLU A 120 22.91 20.43 8.45
CA GLU A 120 23.10 21.20 9.68
C GLU A 120 23.49 20.31 10.85
N THR A 121 22.87 19.14 11.01
CA THR A 121 23.24 18.19 12.08
C THR A 121 24.65 17.63 11.91
N LEU A 122 25.09 17.36 10.68
CA LEU A 122 26.46 16.93 10.40
C LEU A 122 27.52 18.08 10.54
N GLY A 123 27.08 19.33 10.32
CA GLY A 123 27.95 20.51 10.51
C GLY A 123 28.25 20.76 11.98
N THR A 124 27.26 20.65 12.85
CA THR A 124 27.42 20.87 14.29
C THR A 124 28.20 19.77 15.00
N GLU A 125 28.22 18.55 14.47
CA GLU A 125 29.01 17.45 15.06
C GLU A 125 30.51 17.52 14.71
N LYS A 126 30.91 18.29 13.67
CA LYS A 126 32.31 18.49 13.30
C LYS A 126 32.97 19.67 14.03
N GLU A 127 32.18 20.55 14.64
CA GLU A 127 32.72 21.72 15.39
C GLU A 127 32.73 21.48 16.90
N ALA A 128 32.24 20.35 17.37
CA ALA A 128 32.32 19.94 18.78
C ALA A 128 33.46 18.95 19.01
#